data_95eac603e6e18814b08a83fe954c172b
#
_entry.id   95eac603e6e18814b08a83fe954c172b
#
_cell.length_a   1.000
_cell.length_b   1.000
_cell.length_c   1.000
_cell.angle_alpha   90.00
_cell.angle_beta   90.00
_cell.angle_gamma   90.00
#
_symmetry.space_group_name_H-M   'P 1'
#
loop_
_entity.id
_entity.type
_entity.pdbx_description
1 polymer ?
#
loop_
_entity_poly.entity_id
_entity_poly.type
_entity_poly.pdbx_seq_one_letter_code
_entity_poly.pdbx_strand_id
1 'polypeptide(L)'
;MVHRAGGRGGRAPARRAVLLNPPPAEFGESAESGVRLYLVRHGRAAAGWDDDPDPPLDDWGQQQAQQVADELDARIPGGAPVVASPLRRCRQTAAPLAARWGTEVRIEAGVAEIPSPEGVPVGERVPWLREAMTGRWADLGPRYVAYRDGVVGFLLGCPATTVVVSHFVAINAAIGAATGDDRLLLRALDNCSITIVDVVDGRLHVVEGGHEADTLIR
;
A
#
# COMPACT_ATOMS: atom_id res chain seq x y z
N MET A 1 -72.34 15.07 64.26
CA MET A 1 -72.75 14.74 62.86
C MET A 1 -71.53 14.90 61.99
N VAL A 2 -71.17 13.89 61.32
CA VAL A 2 -70.11 13.54 60.45
C VAL A 2 -69.93 14.48 59.24
N HIS A 3 -68.76 14.83 58.86
CA HIS A 3 -68.34 14.67 57.43
C HIS A 3 -66.79 14.61 57.26
N ARG A 4 -66.37 13.49 56.73
CA ARG A 4 -65.01 13.25 56.18
C ARG A 4 -64.85 14.03 54.90
N ALA A 5 -63.63 14.56 54.66
CA ALA A 5 -63.16 14.92 53.34
C ALA A 5 -61.76 14.38 53.16
N GLY A 6 -61.59 13.48 52.16
CA GLY A 6 -60.38 12.74 51.86
C GLY A 6 -59.40 13.61 51.07
N GLY A 7 -58.16 13.57 51.51
CA GLY A 7 -57.06 14.16 50.79
C GLY A 7 -56.60 13.22 49.67
N ARG A 8 -56.54 13.71 48.44
CA ARG A 8 -55.90 13.01 47.31
C ARG A 8 -54.43 13.39 47.25
N GLY A 9 -53.56 12.44 47.49
CA GLY A 9 -52.14 12.57 47.32
C GLY A 9 -51.80 12.63 45.81
N GLY A 10 -51.34 13.76 45.34
CA GLY A 10 -50.78 13.93 44.01
C GLY A 10 -49.38 13.37 43.97
N ARG A 11 -49.18 12.28 43.24
CA ARG A 11 -47.87 11.73 42.87
C ARG A 11 -47.25 12.66 41.84
N ALA A 12 -46.08 13.27 42.16
CA ALA A 12 -45.25 13.99 41.22
C ALA A 12 -44.67 13.00 40.19
N PRO A 13 -44.57 13.39 38.90
CA PRO A 13 -43.96 12.53 37.88
C PRO A 13 -42.43 12.45 38.07
N ALA A 14 -41.94 11.22 38.06
CA ALA A 14 -40.50 10.92 38.11
C ALA A 14 -39.80 11.59 36.90
N ARG A 15 -38.82 12.43 37.19
CA ARG A 15 -37.93 13.00 36.19
C ARG A 15 -37.11 11.86 35.60
N ARG A 16 -37.33 11.58 34.29
CA ARG A 16 -36.52 10.66 33.48
C ARG A 16 -35.11 11.24 33.38
N ALA A 17 -34.13 10.56 33.97
CA ALA A 17 -32.74 10.89 33.81
C ALA A 17 -32.37 10.72 32.34
N VAL A 18 -32.01 11.82 31.69
CA VAL A 18 -31.39 11.81 30.37
C VAL A 18 -29.97 11.26 30.57
N LEU A 19 -29.75 10.05 30.10
CA LEU A 19 -28.40 9.51 29.97
C LEU A 19 -27.68 10.36 28.94
N LEU A 20 -26.82 11.28 29.42
CA LEU A 20 -25.85 11.95 28.61
C LEU A 20 -24.87 10.89 28.14
N ASN A 21 -24.82 10.68 26.83
CA ASN A 21 -23.75 9.89 26.22
C ASN A 21 -22.41 10.47 26.68
N PRO A 22 -21.43 9.62 27.06
CA PRO A 22 -20.08 10.11 27.33
C PRO A 22 -19.56 10.77 26.05
N PRO A 23 -18.73 11.83 26.17
CA PRO A 23 -18.09 12.44 25.01
C PRO A 23 -17.29 11.36 24.28
N PRO A 24 -17.16 11.46 22.92
CA PRO A 24 -16.32 10.56 22.19
C PRO A 24 -14.92 10.60 22.81
N ALA A 25 -14.34 9.41 23.02
CA ALA A 25 -12.98 9.31 23.52
C ALA A 25 -12.10 10.19 22.65
N GLU A 26 -11.49 11.20 23.26
CA GLU A 26 -10.38 11.92 22.65
C GLU A 26 -9.31 10.89 22.37
N PHE A 27 -9.16 10.52 21.08
CA PHE A 27 -8.00 9.78 20.63
C PHE A 27 -6.83 10.72 20.85
N GLY A 28 -6.13 10.49 21.98
CA GLY A 28 -4.91 11.21 22.29
C GLY A 28 -3.96 11.04 21.09
N GLU A 29 -3.56 12.15 20.50
CA GLU A 29 -2.40 12.25 19.61
C GLU A 29 -1.14 11.90 20.39
N SER A 30 -0.91 10.62 20.59
CA SER A 30 0.44 10.07 20.70
C SER A 30 0.86 9.71 19.30
N ALA A 31 1.27 10.70 18.53
CA ALA A 31 2.03 10.50 17.32
C ALA A 31 3.39 9.90 17.73
N GLU A 32 3.45 8.60 17.95
CA GLU A 32 4.68 7.86 17.78
C GLU A 32 5.05 8.08 16.32
N SER A 33 6.14 8.79 16.09
CA SER A 33 6.58 9.26 14.77
C SER A 33 7.00 8.09 13.90
N GLY A 34 6.03 7.41 13.34
CA GLY A 34 6.23 6.36 12.35
C GLY A 34 6.77 6.94 11.04
N VAL A 35 7.55 6.17 10.32
CA VAL A 35 8.02 6.51 8.97
C VAL A 35 6.94 6.14 7.97
N ARG A 36 6.46 7.12 7.18
CA ARG A 36 5.46 6.89 6.14
C ARG A 36 6.09 6.56 4.80
N LEU A 37 5.62 5.50 4.18
CA LEU A 37 6.07 5.04 2.86
C LEU A 37 4.92 5.07 1.86
N TYR A 38 5.17 5.64 0.69
CA TYR A 38 4.25 5.69 -0.43
C TYR A 38 4.72 4.68 -1.48
N LEU A 39 4.08 3.52 -1.52
CA LEU A 39 4.42 2.43 -2.44
C LEU A 39 3.61 2.60 -3.72
N VAL A 40 4.29 2.80 -4.85
CA VAL A 40 3.67 3.07 -6.15
C VAL A 40 3.93 1.90 -7.08
N ARG A 41 2.89 1.28 -7.63
CA ARG A 41 3.06 0.34 -8.74
C ARG A 41 3.45 1.12 -9.99
N HIS A 42 4.42 0.62 -10.76
CA HIS A 42 4.81 1.24 -12.03
C HIS A 42 3.61 1.46 -12.97
N GLY A 43 3.70 2.45 -13.86
CA GLY A 43 2.73 2.73 -14.92
C GLY A 43 2.65 1.59 -15.96
N ARG A 44 1.66 1.65 -16.85
CA ARG A 44 1.45 0.60 -17.86
C ARG A 44 2.69 0.43 -18.74
N ALA A 45 3.16 -0.81 -18.83
CA ALA A 45 4.30 -1.17 -19.67
C ALA A 45 3.88 -1.37 -21.14
N ALA A 46 4.81 -1.11 -22.07
CA ALA A 46 4.60 -1.24 -23.52
C ALA A 46 4.49 -2.69 -24.00
N ALA A 47 4.99 -3.63 -23.21
CA ALA A 47 4.97 -5.06 -23.52
C ALA A 47 4.69 -5.88 -22.26
N GLY A 48 4.21 -7.11 -22.44
CA GLY A 48 4.08 -8.10 -21.37
C GLY A 48 5.44 -8.64 -20.94
N TRP A 49 5.45 -9.26 -19.77
CA TRP A 49 6.67 -9.87 -19.21
C TRP A 49 7.18 -11.08 -20.02
N ASP A 50 6.30 -11.67 -20.85
CA ASP A 50 6.66 -12.75 -21.76
C ASP A 50 7.37 -12.27 -23.04
N ASP A 51 7.16 -10.99 -23.41
CA ASP A 51 7.71 -10.43 -24.65
C ASP A 51 9.04 -9.71 -24.42
N ASP A 52 9.13 -8.91 -23.36
CA ASP A 52 10.30 -8.13 -22.98
C ASP A 52 10.50 -8.25 -21.45
N PRO A 53 11.67 -8.66 -20.95
CA PRO A 53 11.94 -8.73 -19.52
C PRO A 53 12.01 -7.36 -18.84
N ASP A 54 12.31 -6.29 -19.59
CA ASP A 54 12.41 -4.92 -19.06
C ASP A 54 11.75 -3.89 -19.99
N PRO A 55 10.44 -3.99 -20.25
CA PRO A 55 9.75 -3.08 -21.15
C PRO A 55 9.69 -1.65 -20.58
N PRO A 56 9.75 -0.63 -21.46
CA PRO A 56 9.46 0.75 -21.06
C PRO A 56 7.97 0.93 -20.74
N LEU A 57 7.61 2.11 -20.24
CA LEU A 57 6.20 2.55 -20.24
C LEU A 57 5.72 2.77 -21.67
N ASP A 58 4.44 2.46 -21.94
CA ASP A 58 3.77 2.95 -23.12
C ASP A 58 3.28 4.41 -22.94
N ASP A 59 2.64 4.98 -23.95
CA ASP A 59 2.16 6.36 -23.90
C ASP A 59 1.16 6.60 -22.77
N TRP A 60 0.29 5.63 -22.48
CA TRP A 60 -0.63 5.72 -21.37
C TRP A 60 0.08 5.60 -20.01
N GLY A 61 1.04 4.68 -19.89
CA GLY A 61 1.88 4.57 -18.71
C GLY A 61 2.68 5.83 -18.39
N GLN A 62 3.15 6.54 -19.43
CA GLN A 62 3.80 7.84 -19.27
C GLN A 62 2.83 8.90 -18.73
N GLN A 63 1.58 8.94 -19.21
CA GLN A 63 0.54 9.82 -18.67
C GLN A 63 0.21 9.48 -17.22
N GLN A 64 0.06 8.18 -16.89
CA GLN A 64 -0.14 7.73 -15.52
C GLN A 64 1.01 8.16 -14.59
N ALA A 65 2.26 8.10 -15.07
CA ALA A 65 3.43 8.55 -14.31
C ALA A 65 3.39 10.06 -14.00
N GLN A 66 2.90 10.89 -14.93
CA GLN A 66 2.68 12.32 -14.67
C GLN A 66 1.58 12.55 -13.63
N GLN A 67 0.45 11.85 -13.77
CA GLN A 67 -0.69 11.97 -12.86
C GLN A 67 -0.33 11.56 -11.42
N VAL A 68 0.38 10.43 -11.25
CA VAL A 68 0.81 10.00 -9.90
C VAL A 68 1.86 10.94 -9.31
N ALA A 69 2.70 11.58 -10.16
CA ALA A 69 3.62 12.61 -9.70
C ALA A 69 2.89 13.85 -9.19
N ASP A 70 1.81 14.30 -9.89
CA ASP A 70 0.97 15.40 -9.43
C ASP A 70 0.29 15.08 -8.09
N GLU A 71 -0.23 13.88 -7.95
CA GLU A 71 -0.89 13.42 -6.74
C GLU A 71 0.07 13.35 -5.55
N LEU A 72 1.27 12.79 -5.74
CA LEU A 72 2.27 12.67 -4.69
C LEU A 72 2.84 14.05 -4.28
N ASP A 73 3.03 14.96 -5.23
CA ASP A 73 3.46 16.32 -4.94
C ASP A 73 2.45 17.07 -4.06
N ALA A 74 1.15 16.87 -4.32
CA ALA A 74 0.08 17.43 -3.50
C ALA A 74 0.00 16.77 -2.09
N ARG A 75 0.31 15.47 -1.99
CA ARG A 75 0.24 14.71 -0.72
C ARG A 75 1.48 14.91 0.17
N ILE A 76 2.64 15.27 -0.41
CA ILE A 76 3.93 15.35 0.29
C ILE A 76 4.53 16.76 0.08
N PRO A 77 3.99 17.79 0.73
CA PRO A 77 4.54 19.14 0.65
C PRO A 77 6.01 19.16 1.09
N GLY A 78 6.89 19.68 0.23
CA GLY A 78 8.34 19.72 0.50
C GLY A 78 9.11 18.50 -0.03
N GLY A 79 8.43 17.52 -0.60
CA GLY A 79 9.04 16.36 -1.22
C GLY A 79 9.57 15.30 -0.24
N ALA A 80 10.07 14.21 -0.79
CA ALA A 80 10.68 13.12 -0.04
C ALA A 80 11.71 12.39 -0.94
N PRO A 81 12.61 11.56 -0.38
CA PRO A 81 13.42 10.66 -1.18
C PRO A 81 12.58 9.78 -2.10
N VAL A 82 13.03 9.64 -3.35
CA VAL A 82 12.40 8.80 -4.36
C VAL A 82 13.29 7.60 -4.63
N VAL A 83 12.75 6.41 -4.42
CA VAL A 83 13.42 5.14 -4.66
C VAL A 83 12.67 4.40 -5.76
N ALA A 84 13.38 3.72 -6.66
CA ALA A 84 12.77 2.90 -7.68
C ALA A 84 13.48 1.56 -7.87
N SER A 85 12.71 0.54 -8.23
CA SER A 85 13.24 -0.69 -8.80
C SER A 85 14.15 -0.40 -9.99
N PRO A 86 15.18 -1.21 -10.26
CA PRO A 86 16.08 -1.02 -11.39
C PRO A 86 15.39 -1.14 -12.77
N LEU A 87 14.20 -1.73 -12.86
CA LEU A 87 13.52 -1.94 -14.13
C LEU A 87 13.02 -0.61 -14.75
N ARG A 88 13.11 -0.52 -16.09
CA ARG A 88 12.85 0.72 -16.86
C ARG A 88 11.51 1.33 -16.54
N ARG A 89 10.45 0.53 -16.49
CA ARG A 89 9.09 0.99 -16.17
C ARG A 89 8.98 1.67 -14.82
N CYS A 90 9.70 1.20 -13.79
CA CYS A 90 9.71 1.84 -12.47
C CYS A 90 10.51 3.15 -12.49
N ARG A 91 11.67 3.16 -13.14
CA ARG A 91 12.50 4.36 -13.28
C ARG A 91 11.75 5.46 -14.05
N GLN A 92 11.06 5.08 -15.13
CA GLN A 92 10.25 6.01 -15.92
C GLN A 92 9.02 6.52 -15.15
N THR A 93 8.42 5.70 -14.30
CA THR A 93 7.32 6.12 -13.42
C THR A 93 7.81 7.11 -12.35
N ALA A 94 9.01 6.91 -11.81
CA ALA A 94 9.58 7.77 -10.77
C ALA A 94 10.10 9.13 -11.32
N ALA A 95 10.53 9.15 -12.59
CA ALA A 95 11.24 10.29 -13.17
C ALA A 95 10.46 11.64 -13.14
N PRO A 96 9.15 11.71 -13.45
CA PRO A 96 8.41 12.95 -13.38
C PRO A 96 8.38 13.57 -11.97
N LEU A 97 8.20 12.73 -10.95
CA LEU A 97 8.18 13.17 -9.56
C LEU A 97 9.55 13.67 -9.11
N ALA A 98 10.60 12.92 -9.41
CA ALA A 98 11.96 13.32 -9.08
C ALA A 98 12.37 14.63 -9.76
N ALA A 99 12.02 14.82 -11.03
CA ALA A 99 12.24 16.07 -11.74
C ALA A 99 11.51 17.25 -11.10
N ARG A 100 10.28 17.05 -10.65
CA ARG A 100 9.46 18.07 -9.98
C ARG A 100 10.07 18.51 -8.65
N TRP A 101 10.57 17.56 -7.87
CA TRP A 101 11.19 17.82 -6.58
C TRP A 101 12.68 18.20 -6.66
N GLY A 102 13.27 18.19 -7.86
CA GLY A 102 14.70 18.47 -8.05
C GLY A 102 15.60 17.46 -7.32
N THR A 103 15.17 16.21 -7.21
CA THR A 103 15.90 15.12 -6.56
C THR A 103 16.29 14.03 -7.56
N GLU A 104 17.23 13.18 -7.15
CA GLU A 104 17.62 11.99 -7.93
C GLU A 104 16.81 10.77 -7.50
N VAL A 105 16.49 9.90 -8.46
CA VAL A 105 15.89 8.59 -8.17
C VAL A 105 16.98 7.64 -7.70
N ARG A 106 16.92 7.19 -6.45
CA ARG A 106 17.79 6.13 -5.94
C ARG A 106 17.30 4.77 -6.46
N ILE A 107 18.17 4.04 -7.14
CA ILE A 107 17.86 2.70 -7.64
C ILE A 107 18.12 1.67 -6.55
N GLU A 108 17.14 0.79 -6.33
CA GLU A 108 17.14 -0.18 -5.25
C GLU A 108 16.69 -1.56 -5.73
N ALA A 109 17.60 -2.52 -5.70
CA ALA A 109 17.34 -3.91 -6.11
C ALA A 109 16.39 -4.63 -5.13
N GLY A 110 16.38 -4.24 -3.86
CA GLY A 110 15.52 -4.82 -2.82
C GLY A 110 14.02 -4.63 -3.07
N VAL A 111 13.63 -3.73 -3.99
CA VAL A 111 12.23 -3.53 -4.39
C VAL A 111 11.99 -3.90 -5.86
N ALA A 112 12.84 -4.74 -6.44
CA ALA A 112 12.67 -5.26 -7.80
C ALA A 112 11.46 -6.21 -7.89
N GLU A 113 11.10 -6.60 -9.12
CA GLU A 113 10.05 -7.60 -9.38
C GLU A 113 10.47 -8.98 -8.86
N ILE A 114 9.47 -9.81 -8.55
CA ILE A 114 9.71 -11.20 -8.16
C ILE A 114 10.62 -11.90 -9.19
N PRO A 115 11.69 -12.60 -8.76
CA PRO A 115 12.60 -13.22 -9.69
C PRO A 115 11.91 -14.31 -10.51
N SER A 116 12.19 -14.36 -11.80
CA SER A 116 11.73 -15.44 -12.66
C SER A 116 12.21 -16.79 -12.14
N PRO A 117 11.38 -17.85 -12.25
CA PRO A 117 11.81 -19.18 -11.86
C PRO A 117 12.95 -19.68 -12.76
N GLU A 118 13.84 -20.47 -12.18
CA GLU A 118 14.95 -21.05 -12.94
C GLU A 118 14.44 -22.07 -13.97
N GLY A 119 14.96 -22.01 -15.18
CA GLY A 119 14.61 -22.94 -16.26
C GLY A 119 13.26 -22.70 -16.93
N VAL A 120 12.48 -21.71 -16.49
CA VAL A 120 11.21 -21.34 -17.13
C VAL A 120 11.50 -20.43 -18.34
N PRO A 121 11.08 -20.79 -19.55
CA PRO A 121 11.21 -19.95 -20.73
C PRO A 121 10.51 -18.60 -20.56
N VAL A 122 10.97 -17.58 -21.30
CA VAL A 122 10.41 -16.23 -21.23
C VAL A 122 8.89 -16.22 -21.44
N GLY A 123 8.40 -16.92 -22.45
CA GLY A 123 6.95 -17.02 -22.77
C GLY A 123 6.10 -17.81 -21.77
N GLU A 124 6.69 -18.39 -20.72
CA GLU A 124 5.98 -19.13 -19.68
C GLU A 124 5.98 -18.40 -18.32
N ARG A 125 6.57 -17.22 -18.25
CA ARG A 125 6.70 -16.45 -16.98
C ARG A 125 5.35 -15.93 -16.48
N VAL A 126 4.50 -15.42 -17.37
CA VAL A 126 3.17 -14.91 -16.98
C VAL A 126 2.25 -16.05 -16.54
N PRO A 127 2.14 -17.20 -17.25
CA PRO A 127 1.44 -18.37 -16.74
C PRO A 127 1.92 -18.79 -15.35
N TRP A 128 3.25 -18.92 -15.17
CA TRP A 128 3.81 -19.25 -13.86
C TRP A 128 3.42 -18.26 -12.78
N LEU A 129 3.53 -16.95 -13.05
CA LEU A 129 3.19 -15.91 -12.06
C LEU A 129 1.71 -15.94 -11.71
N ARG A 130 0.83 -16.18 -12.68
CA ARG A 130 -0.62 -16.32 -12.43
C ARG A 130 -0.91 -17.49 -11.49
N GLU A 131 -0.24 -18.63 -11.70
CA GLU A 131 -0.37 -19.79 -10.82
C GLU A 131 0.18 -19.46 -9.43
N ALA A 132 1.38 -18.91 -9.32
CA ALA A 132 2.01 -18.52 -8.05
C ALA A 132 1.11 -17.58 -7.23
N MET A 133 0.44 -16.63 -7.88
CA MET A 133 -0.47 -15.67 -7.21
C MET A 133 -1.73 -16.31 -6.62
N THR A 134 -2.06 -17.54 -6.96
CA THR A 134 -3.16 -18.27 -6.30
C THR A 134 -2.73 -18.91 -4.98
N GLY A 135 -1.42 -18.98 -4.71
CA GLY A 135 -0.80 -19.67 -3.59
C GLY A 135 -0.25 -18.72 -2.51
N ARG A 136 0.66 -19.28 -1.74
CA ARG A 136 1.32 -18.62 -0.60
C ARG A 136 2.83 -18.58 -0.83
N TRP A 137 3.52 -17.63 -0.21
CA TRP A 137 4.97 -17.54 -0.24
C TRP A 137 5.66 -18.83 0.23
N ALA A 138 5.13 -19.44 1.29
CA ALA A 138 5.67 -20.68 1.81
C ALA A 138 5.67 -21.83 0.78
N ASP A 139 4.69 -21.86 -0.12
CA ASP A 139 4.53 -22.91 -1.13
C ASP A 139 5.54 -22.77 -2.28
N LEU A 140 6.04 -21.57 -2.54
CA LEU A 140 7.03 -21.30 -3.59
C LEU A 140 8.48 -21.66 -3.21
N GLY A 141 8.73 -21.87 -1.91
CA GLY A 141 10.03 -22.28 -1.41
C GLY A 141 10.95 -21.13 -0.96
N PRO A 142 12.15 -21.48 -0.43
CA PRO A 142 13.02 -20.56 0.31
C PRO A 142 13.47 -19.32 -0.47
N ARG A 143 13.71 -19.46 -1.77
CA ARG A 143 14.13 -18.35 -2.65
C ARG A 143 13.12 -17.21 -2.68
N TYR A 144 11.83 -17.54 -2.76
CA TYR A 144 10.76 -16.55 -2.85
C TYR A 144 10.37 -16.00 -1.49
N VAL A 145 10.48 -16.80 -0.45
CA VAL A 145 10.38 -16.33 0.93
C VAL A 145 11.47 -15.30 1.21
N ALA A 146 12.74 -15.58 0.81
CA ALA A 146 13.84 -14.63 0.96
C ALA A 146 13.63 -13.34 0.16
N TYR A 147 13.06 -13.42 -1.05
CA TYR A 147 12.66 -12.24 -1.82
C TYR A 147 11.63 -11.39 -1.06
N ARG A 148 10.51 -12.00 -0.60
CA ARG A 148 9.50 -11.32 0.22
C ARG A 148 10.13 -10.63 1.43
N ASP A 149 10.95 -11.37 2.18
CA ASP A 149 11.58 -10.87 3.40
C ASP A 149 12.58 -9.74 3.09
N GLY A 150 13.25 -9.79 1.93
CA GLY A 150 14.13 -8.74 1.44
C GLY A 150 13.38 -7.45 1.13
N VAL A 151 12.22 -7.52 0.46
CA VAL A 151 11.35 -6.37 0.22
C VAL A 151 10.90 -5.75 1.55
N VAL A 152 10.37 -6.56 2.46
CA VAL A 152 9.90 -6.11 3.77
C VAL A 152 11.04 -5.49 4.58
N GLY A 153 12.21 -6.15 4.61
CA GLY A 153 13.40 -5.66 5.32
C GLY A 153 13.88 -4.30 4.80
N PHE A 154 13.87 -4.10 3.47
CA PHE A 154 14.18 -2.80 2.88
C PHE A 154 13.20 -1.71 3.36
N LEU A 155 11.89 -1.97 3.31
CA LEU A 155 10.87 -1.01 3.72
C LEU A 155 10.98 -0.66 5.21
N LEU A 156 11.18 -1.64 6.07
CA LEU A 156 11.40 -1.44 7.50
C LEU A 156 12.67 -0.64 7.80
N GLY A 157 13.68 -0.71 6.93
CA GLY A 157 14.94 0.02 7.04
C GLY A 157 14.90 1.46 6.51
N CYS A 158 13.80 1.94 5.96
CA CYS A 158 13.69 3.32 5.47
C CYS A 158 13.74 4.30 6.66
N PRO A 159 14.69 5.28 6.65
CA PRO A 159 14.90 6.16 7.81
C PRO A 159 13.93 7.35 7.88
N ALA A 160 13.18 7.62 6.81
CA ALA A 160 12.27 8.76 6.68
C ALA A 160 11.17 8.47 5.67
N THR A 161 10.15 9.34 5.65
CA THR A 161 9.12 9.32 4.61
C THR A 161 9.76 9.19 3.24
N THR A 162 9.33 8.18 2.46
CA THR A 162 9.96 7.81 1.18
C THR A 162 8.88 7.38 0.17
N VAL A 163 9.04 7.79 -1.09
CA VAL A 163 8.29 7.25 -2.21
C VAL A 163 9.06 6.08 -2.81
N VAL A 164 8.42 4.92 -2.95
CA VAL A 164 9.02 3.69 -3.47
C VAL A 164 8.24 3.23 -4.70
N VAL A 165 8.82 3.37 -5.88
CA VAL A 165 8.22 2.90 -7.14
C VAL A 165 8.67 1.48 -7.42
N SER A 166 7.73 0.56 -7.41
CA SER A 166 7.97 -0.86 -7.43
C SER A 166 6.93 -1.62 -8.27
N HIS A 167 6.71 -2.86 -7.94
CA HIS A 167 5.92 -3.81 -8.70
C HIS A 167 4.77 -4.38 -7.89
N PHE A 168 3.83 -4.94 -8.61
CA PHE A 168 2.61 -5.54 -8.08
C PHE A 168 2.89 -6.55 -6.94
N VAL A 169 3.81 -7.50 -7.18
CA VAL A 169 4.10 -8.57 -6.20
C VAL A 169 4.86 -8.02 -4.99
N ALA A 170 5.80 -7.10 -5.19
CA ALA A 170 6.55 -6.48 -4.10
C ALA A 170 5.65 -5.67 -3.15
N ILE A 171 4.68 -4.93 -3.69
CA ILE A 171 3.73 -4.17 -2.86
C ILE A 171 2.78 -5.12 -2.12
N ASN A 172 2.33 -6.21 -2.75
CA ASN A 172 1.55 -7.24 -2.07
C ASN A 172 2.33 -7.93 -0.94
N ALA A 173 3.66 -8.11 -1.08
CA ALA A 173 4.51 -8.60 -0.01
C ALA A 173 4.50 -7.67 1.22
N ALA A 174 4.56 -6.36 0.99
CA ALA A 174 4.43 -5.37 2.07
C ALA A 174 3.06 -5.41 2.75
N ILE A 175 1.97 -5.51 1.98
CA ILE A 175 0.61 -5.64 2.51
C ILE A 175 0.48 -6.93 3.33
N GLY A 176 1.02 -8.04 2.83
CA GLY A 176 1.03 -9.32 3.54
C GLY A 176 1.76 -9.26 4.88
N ALA A 177 2.93 -8.63 4.91
CA ALA A 177 3.67 -8.42 6.15
C ALA A 177 2.91 -7.54 7.16
N ALA A 178 2.22 -6.50 6.68
CA ALA A 178 1.42 -5.62 7.51
C ALA A 178 0.16 -6.29 8.10
N THR A 179 -0.40 -7.27 7.39
CA THR A 179 -1.66 -7.94 7.77
C THR A 179 -1.47 -9.34 8.35
N GLY A 180 -0.23 -9.87 8.34
CA GLY A 180 0.06 -11.23 8.75
C GLY A 180 -0.48 -12.29 7.78
N ASP A 181 -0.68 -11.96 6.51
CA ASP A 181 -1.22 -12.85 5.48
C ASP A 181 -0.12 -13.29 4.51
N ASP A 182 0.09 -14.61 4.38
CA ASP A 182 1.15 -15.21 3.55
C ASP A 182 0.76 -15.43 2.08
N ARG A 183 -0.40 -15.00 1.63
CA ARG A 183 -0.79 -15.07 0.21
C ARG A 183 0.05 -14.11 -0.63
N LEU A 184 0.37 -14.53 -1.88
CA LEU A 184 1.09 -13.64 -2.80
C LEU A 184 0.22 -12.49 -3.29
N LEU A 185 -1.05 -12.74 -3.50
CA LEU A 185 -2.02 -11.77 -3.98
C LEU A 185 -3.03 -11.46 -2.87
N LEU A 186 -3.03 -10.22 -2.42
CA LEU A 186 -3.98 -9.68 -1.45
C LEU A 186 -4.82 -8.57 -2.07
N ARG A 187 -4.23 -7.79 -2.97
CA ARG A 187 -4.90 -6.71 -3.70
C ARG A 187 -4.52 -6.70 -5.17
N ALA A 188 -5.51 -6.52 -6.03
CA ALA A 188 -5.36 -6.38 -7.48
C ALA A 188 -4.98 -4.92 -7.84
N LEU A 189 -3.84 -4.46 -7.37
CA LEU A 189 -3.38 -3.08 -7.51
C LEU A 189 -3.32 -2.62 -8.98
N ASP A 190 -3.89 -1.47 -9.30
CA ASP A 190 -3.78 -0.87 -10.65
C ASP A 190 -2.41 -0.21 -10.89
N ASN A 191 -2.09 0.05 -12.16
CA ASN A 191 -0.89 0.80 -12.53
C ASN A 191 -0.94 2.21 -11.92
N CYS A 192 0.19 2.68 -11.40
CA CYS A 192 0.34 3.94 -10.68
C CYS A 192 -0.56 4.08 -9.45
N SER A 193 -1.17 2.98 -8.94
CA SER A 193 -1.83 3.02 -7.63
C SER A 193 -0.83 3.30 -6.51
N ILE A 194 -1.27 4.04 -5.50
CA ILE A 194 -0.48 4.39 -4.31
C ILE A 194 -1.00 3.58 -3.13
N THR A 195 -0.16 2.76 -2.54
CA THR A 195 -0.41 2.10 -1.25
C THR A 195 0.42 2.82 -0.19
N ILE A 196 -0.23 3.28 0.89
CA ILE A 196 0.46 3.96 1.98
C ILE A 196 0.62 3.00 3.15
N VAL A 197 1.85 2.85 3.62
CA VAL A 197 2.17 2.09 4.81
C VAL A 197 2.99 2.93 5.79
N ASP A 198 2.73 2.77 7.07
CA ASP A 198 3.55 3.36 8.12
C ASP A 198 4.43 2.27 8.74
N VAL A 199 5.67 2.62 9.05
CA VAL A 199 6.60 1.81 9.83
C VAL A 199 6.54 2.30 11.27
N VAL A 200 5.96 1.50 12.16
CA VAL A 200 5.83 1.80 13.59
C VAL A 200 6.34 0.59 14.37
N ASP A 201 7.21 0.80 15.34
CA ASP A 201 7.77 -0.27 16.20
C ASP A 201 8.34 -1.46 15.42
N GLY A 202 9.01 -1.18 14.30
CA GLY A 202 9.61 -2.22 13.44
C GLY A 202 8.58 -3.09 12.70
N ARG A 203 7.35 -2.60 12.51
CA ARG A 203 6.28 -3.28 11.77
C ARG A 203 5.67 -2.36 10.72
N LEU A 204 5.19 -2.97 9.65
CA LEU A 204 4.39 -2.27 8.62
C LEU A 204 2.91 -2.24 9.02
N HIS A 205 2.27 -1.10 8.79
CA HIS A 205 0.84 -0.89 8.97
C HIS A 205 0.25 -0.28 7.70
N VAL A 206 -0.74 -0.91 7.07
CA VAL A 206 -1.42 -0.33 5.91
C VAL A 206 -2.33 0.81 6.38
N VAL A 207 -2.08 2.00 5.86
CA VAL A 207 -2.87 3.22 6.12
C VAL A 207 -3.91 3.42 5.02
N GLU A 208 -3.48 3.27 3.75
CA GLU A 208 -4.32 3.40 2.57
C GLU A 208 -3.96 2.31 1.57
N GLY A 209 -4.96 1.56 1.11
CA GLY A 209 -4.78 0.58 0.04
C GLY A 209 -4.82 1.27 -1.33
N GLY A 210 -3.93 0.88 -2.25
CA GLY A 210 -3.95 1.37 -3.62
C GLY A 210 -5.26 1.04 -4.36
N HIS A 211 -5.56 1.81 -5.41
CA HIS A 211 -6.68 1.50 -6.30
C HIS A 211 -6.50 0.12 -6.94
N GLU A 212 -7.59 -0.61 -7.03
CA GLU A 212 -7.59 -1.95 -7.62
C GLU A 212 -8.05 -1.90 -9.08
N ALA A 213 -7.41 -2.72 -9.92
CA ALA A 213 -7.76 -2.88 -11.32
C ALA A 213 -8.78 -4.00 -11.52
N ASP A 214 -9.65 -3.85 -12.53
CA ASP A 214 -10.55 -4.93 -12.94
C ASP A 214 -9.81 -6.09 -13.62
N THR A 215 -8.55 -5.89 -14.02
CA THR A 215 -7.73 -6.87 -14.76
C THR A 215 -6.39 -7.11 -14.05
N LEU A 216 -6.13 -8.33 -13.64
CA LEU A 216 -5.01 -8.69 -12.79
C LEU A 216 -3.62 -8.55 -13.43
N ILE A 217 -3.38 -8.97 -14.66
CA ILE A 217 -2.07 -8.85 -15.35
C ILE A 217 -2.26 -9.04 -16.86
N ARG A 218 -1.59 -8.24 -17.67
CA ARG A 218 -1.38 -8.46 -19.11
C ARG A 218 -0.06 -9.13 -19.38
#